data_c57616c5df3c49f1fdcab98ec82f4ebd
#
_entry.id   c57616c5df3c49f1fdcab98ec82f4ebd
#
_cell.length_a   1.000
_cell.length_b   1.000
_cell.length_c   1.000
_cell.angle_alpha   90.00
_cell.angle_beta   90.00
_cell.angle_gamma   90.00
#
_symmetry.space_group_name_H-M   'P 1'
#
loop_
_entity.id
_entity.type
_entity.pdbx_description
1 polymer ?
#
loop_
_entity_poly.entity_id
_entity_poly.type
_entity_poly.pdbx_seq_one_letter_code
_entity_poly.pdbx_strand_id
1 'polypeptide(L)'
;MAAATAAGVGAALVCTVAVTGCSPTGPAGASRGSDGAGGPDVADSADPTAGPGAGGGRGGERTADGDALTAVRRAADALERAGTSRTRTSVRMASGGTRVTVRGAGGFDYARRTGRIEVTLPRGPSGAEAGEPLTQVFRRGALYMKNRGAGVPADKWVRVEAAALPDGNLVTSGATDPLTAAELLRGTDELRYVGAESLHGTAVRHYRGTADLDAAARTAKGPARAQLAAAARGFAGDAVSFDVFIDGQARPRKVQHRFTFGTGADAGTEGGSSGTDDSGRGGAGGGGGAGGPGADATVTSTTEMFGFGAPVDVALPSAEHIYTGRIATP
;
A
#
# COMPACT_ATOMS: atom_id res chain seq x y z
N MET A 1 -27.19 34.21 6.79
CA MET A 1 -27.27 32.74 6.70
C MET A 1 -26.99 32.38 5.25
N ALA A 2 -25.76 31.93 4.97
CA ALA A 2 -25.37 31.49 3.64
C ALA A 2 -24.86 30.04 3.79
N ALA A 3 -25.60 29.13 3.17
CA ALA A 3 -25.24 27.69 3.14
C ALA A 3 -24.11 27.51 2.16
N ALA A 4 -22.95 27.04 2.64
CA ALA A 4 -21.81 26.61 1.81
C ALA A 4 -22.00 25.15 1.42
N THR A 5 -22.32 24.94 0.16
CA THR A 5 -22.36 23.63 -0.48
C THR A 5 -20.90 23.15 -0.71
N ALA A 6 -20.48 22.15 0.00
CA ALA A 6 -19.18 21.49 -0.23
C ALA A 6 -19.31 20.57 -1.45
N ALA A 7 -18.74 20.98 -2.59
CA ALA A 7 -18.59 20.13 -3.75
C ALA A 7 -17.40 19.18 -3.54
N GLY A 8 -17.68 17.89 -3.51
CA GLY A 8 -16.64 16.84 -3.40
C GLY A 8 -15.79 16.81 -4.66
N VAL A 9 -14.47 16.93 -4.50
CA VAL A 9 -13.48 16.77 -5.57
C VAL A 9 -12.89 15.37 -5.45
N GLY A 10 -13.47 14.44 -6.19
CA GLY A 10 -12.86 13.12 -6.42
C GLY A 10 -11.82 13.22 -7.54
N ALA A 11 -10.56 13.31 -7.23
CA ALA A 11 -9.48 13.22 -8.21
C ALA A 11 -9.05 11.76 -8.34
N ALA A 12 -9.70 11.02 -9.22
CA ALA A 12 -9.23 9.70 -9.63
C ALA A 12 -8.08 9.86 -10.63
N LEU A 13 -6.91 9.37 -10.27
CA LEU A 13 -5.76 9.26 -11.17
C LEU A 13 -5.95 8.03 -12.07
N VAL A 14 -6.65 8.17 -13.18
CA VAL A 14 -6.71 7.14 -14.22
C VAL A 14 -5.54 7.36 -15.18
N CYS A 15 -4.48 6.57 -15.07
CA CYS A 15 -3.46 6.45 -16.10
C CYS A 15 -4.00 5.54 -17.20
N THR A 16 -4.56 6.09 -18.26
CA THR A 16 -4.84 5.36 -19.51
C THR A 16 -3.53 5.11 -20.24
N VAL A 17 -3.02 3.88 -20.19
CA VAL A 17 -1.89 3.43 -21.00
C VAL A 17 -2.46 2.75 -22.24
N ALA A 18 -2.36 3.41 -23.39
CA ALA A 18 -2.63 2.79 -24.68
C ALA A 18 -1.44 1.88 -25.05
N VAL A 19 -1.69 0.57 -25.10
CA VAL A 19 -0.68 -0.42 -25.51
C VAL A 19 -0.94 -0.80 -26.97
N THR A 20 -0.09 -0.31 -27.86
CA THR A 20 0.06 -0.88 -29.21
C THR A 20 1.05 -2.03 -29.15
N GLY A 21 0.55 -3.24 -29.42
CA GLY A 21 1.33 -4.46 -29.40
C GLY A 21 2.23 -4.61 -30.62
N CYS A 22 3.46 -5.07 -30.43
CA CYS A 22 4.28 -5.71 -31.44
C CYS A 22 4.83 -7.02 -30.87
N SER A 23 4.42 -8.13 -31.46
CA SER A 23 4.97 -9.46 -31.21
C SER A 23 6.27 -9.65 -32.01
N PRO A 24 7.29 -10.33 -31.47
CA PRO A 24 8.22 -11.09 -32.29
C PRO A 24 8.12 -12.59 -32.04
N THR A 25 7.97 -13.28 -33.13
CA THR A 25 8.08 -14.72 -33.37
C THR A 25 9.55 -15.17 -33.37
N GLY A 26 9.84 -16.40 -32.85
CA GLY A 26 11.08 -17.08 -33.19
C GLY A 26 11.50 -18.15 -32.19
N PRO A 27 12.33 -19.15 -32.58
CA PRO A 27 11.85 -20.53 -32.64
C PRO A 27 12.47 -21.47 -31.57
N ALA A 28 11.94 -22.70 -31.56
CA ALA A 28 12.27 -23.84 -30.73
C ALA A 28 13.73 -24.35 -30.89
N GLY A 29 14.28 -24.89 -29.82
CA GLY A 29 15.50 -25.68 -29.81
C GLY A 29 15.47 -26.74 -28.72
N ALA A 30 15.40 -28.00 -29.13
CA ALA A 30 15.43 -29.20 -28.28
C ALA A 30 16.86 -29.73 -28.11
N SER A 31 17.16 -30.37 -26.97
CA SER A 31 18.15 -31.49 -26.78
C SER A 31 18.12 -31.94 -25.33
N ARG A 32 17.69 -33.07 -25.06
CA ARG A 32 18.15 -34.48 -24.85
C ARG A 32 19.34 -34.69 -23.92
N GLY A 33 19.08 -35.52 -22.88
CA GLY A 33 19.83 -36.71 -22.47
C GLY A 33 20.82 -36.42 -21.33
N SER A 34 21.08 -37.26 -20.31
CA SER A 34 20.92 -38.71 -20.12
C SER A 34 21.28 -39.06 -18.68
N ASP A 35 20.62 -40.04 -18.14
CA ASP A 35 21.01 -41.16 -17.25
C ASP A 35 22.27 -41.13 -16.37
N GLY A 36 22.12 -41.64 -15.15
CA GLY A 36 23.22 -42.11 -14.31
C GLY A 36 22.77 -42.62 -12.94
N ALA A 37 22.59 -43.93 -12.84
CA ALA A 37 22.20 -44.69 -11.64
C ALA A 37 23.39 -44.90 -10.65
N GLY A 38 23.08 -45.23 -9.39
CA GLY A 38 24.02 -45.89 -8.47
C GLY A 38 23.71 -45.67 -6.98
N GLY A 39 22.95 -46.57 -6.31
CA GLY A 39 23.07 -46.81 -4.87
C GLY A 39 24.21 -47.79 -4.58
N PRO A 40 24.46 -48.25 -3.37
CA PRO A 40 23.52 -48.89 -2.45
C PRO A 40 23.75 -48.65 -0.94
N ASP A 41 22.71 -49.06 -0.17
CA ASP A 41 22.62 -49.55 1.22
C ASP A 41 23.87 -49.63 2.12
N VAL A 42 23.68 -49.22 3.39
CA VAL A 42 23.87 -50.12 4.57
C VAL A 42 23.01 -49.63 5.75
N ALA A 43 22.26 -50.58 6.28
CA ALA A 43 21.54 -50.51 7.55
C ALA A 43 22.53 -50.59 8.73
N ASP A 44 22.21 -49.99 9.87
CA ASP A 44 22.18 -50.72 11.14
C ASP A 44 21.38 -50.03 12.24
N SER A 45 20.79 -50.87 13.05
CA SER A 45 19.77 -50.70 14.06
C SER A 45 20.30 -50.10 15.37
N ALA A 46 19.47 -49.37 16.09
CA ALA A 46 19.19 -49.58 17.52
C ALA A 46 18.11 -48.61 18.06
N ASP A 47 17.00 -49.14 18.47
CA ASP A 47 15.94 -48.64 19.41
C ASP A 47 16.27 -49.24 20.82
N PRO A 48 15.56 -48.91 21.89
CA PRO A 48 14.80 -47.73 22.35
C PRO A 48 15.17 -47.30 23.79
N THR A 49 14.73 -46.09 24.20
CA THR A 49 14.27 -45.96 25.60
C THR A 49 13.24 -44.81 25.68
N ALA A 50 12.05 -45.21 26.07
CA ALA A 50 10.93 -44.33 26.39
C ALA A 50 11.16 -43.56 27.69
N GLY A 51 10.95 -42.27 27.68
CA GLY A 51 10.75 -41.43 28.87
C GLY A 51 9.50 -40.57 28.68
N PRO A 52 8.53 -40.57 29.61
CA PRO A 52 7.30 -39.78 29.50
C PRO A 52 7.49 -38.39 30.06
N GLY A 53 7.05 -37.36 29.35
CA GLY A 53 7.01 -36.01 29.91
C GLY A 53 7.09 -34.90 28.89
N ALA A 54 6.07 -34.71 28.07
CA ALA A 54 5.93 -33.48 27.29
C ALA A 54 4.47 -32.98 27.34
N GLY A 55 4.11 -32.45 28.49
CA GLY A 55 2.88 -31.73 28.73
C GLY A 55 3.13 -30.23 29.00
N GLY A 56 3.90 -29.52 28.12
CA GLY A 56 4.27 -28.13 28.36
C GLY A 56 4.20 -27.19 27.16
N GLY A 57 3.97 -27.69 25.94
CA GLY A 57 4.16 -26.89 24.73
C GLY A 57 3.05 -25.91 24.38
N ARG A 58 1.80 -26.20 24.67
CA ARG A 58 0.64 -25.42 24.20
C ARG A 58 0.32 -24.13 25.00
N GLY A 59 0.85 -24.00 26.20
CA GLY A 59 0.65 -22.80 27.03
C GLY A 59 1.60 -21.67 26.66
N GLY A 60 2.86 -22.01 26.38
CA GLY A 60 3.89 -21.03 26.01
C GLY A 60 3.72 -20.44 24.61
N GLU A 61 3.28 -21.24 23.63
CA GLU A 61 3.00 -20.74 22.28
C GLU A 61 1.83 -19.74 22.27
N ARG A 62 0.73 -20.02 22.96
CA ARG A 62 -0.43 -19.12 23.03
C ARG A 62 -0.11 -17.79 23.70
N THR A 63 0.74 -17.75 24.69
CA THR A 63 1.19 -16.50 25.33
C THR A 63 2.12 -15.71 24.39
N ALA A 64 3.05 -16.36 23.72
CA ALA A 64 3.94 -15.72 22.73
C ALA A 64 3.18 -15.12 21.54
N ASP A 65 2.15 -15.80 21.05
CA ASP A 65 1.28 -15.32 19.97
C ASP A 65 0.42 -14.12 20.44
N GLY A 66 -0.11 -14.16 21.66
CA GLY A 66 -0.86 -13.04 22.25
C GLY A 66 -0.01 -11.80 22.45
N ASP A 67 1.23 -11.96 22.86
CA ASP A 67 2.20 -10.88 23.00
C ASP A 67 2.60 -10.30 21.64
N ALA A 68 2.76 -11.15 20.62
CA ALA A 68 3.06 -10.74 19.25
C ALA A 68 1.91 -9.93 18.64
N LEU A 69 0.67 -10.40 18.77
CA LEU A 69 -0.52 -9.69 18.31
C LEU A 69 -0.67 -8.33 18.99
N THR A 70 -0.42 -8.28 20.31
CA THR A 70 -0.44 -7.04 21.06
C THR A 70 0.65 -6.08 20.58
N ALA A 71 1.86 -6.55 20.32
CA ALA A 71 2.96 -5.75 19.81
C ALA A 71 2.65 -5.18 18.42
N VAL A 72 2.09 -5.99 17.51
CA VAL A 72 1.68 -5.55 16.17
C VAL A 72 0.59 -4.50 16.26
N ARG A 73 -0.47 -4.73 17.02
CA ARG A 73 -1.56 -3.75 17.20
C ARG A 73 -1.11 -2.44 17.84
N ARG A 74 -0.01 -2.44 18.61
CA ARG A 74 0.60 -1.27 19.24
C ARG A 74 1.76 -0.65 18.47
N ALA A 75 1.98 -1.07 17.23
CA ALA A 75 3.08 -0.58 16.39
C ALA A 75 3.07 0.96 16.24
N ALA A 76 1.90 1.56 16.06
CA ALA A 76 1.75 3.01 15.99
C ALA A 76 2.16 3.71 17.30
N ASP A 77 1.78 3.16 18.46
CA ASP A 77 2.19 3.70 19.77
C ASP A 77 3.71 3.60 19.96
N ALA A 78 4.35 2.57 19.40
CA ALA A 78 5.80 2.43 19.43
C ALA A 78 6.50 3.49 18.57
N LEU A 79 5.94 3.86 17.42
CA LEU A 79 6.44 4.98 16.60
C LEU A 79 6.30 6.33 17.34
N GLU A 80 5.14 6.59 17.95
CA GLU A 80 4.93 7.81 18.73
C GLU A 80 5.97 7.93 19.87
N ARG A 81 6.27 6.84 20.58
CA ARG A 81 7.33 6.82 21.61
C ARG A 81 8.74 7.00 21.04
N ALA A 82 9.00 6.53 19.83
CA ALA A 82 10.28 6.70 19.17
C ALA A 82 10.54 8.16 18.72
N GLY A 83 9.51 8.98 18.68
CA GLY A 83 9.55 10.42 18.40
C GLY A 83 9.73 10.73 16.92
N THR A 84 10.83 10.32 16.31
CA THR A 84 11.15 10.60 14.91
C THR A 84 11.73 9.38 14.22
N SER A 85 11.66 9.37 12.89
CA SER A 85 12.45 8.45 12.06
C SER A 85 12.75 9.03 10.68
N ARG A 86 13.75 8.47 10.03
CA ARG A 86 13.88 8.50 8.57
C ARG A 86 12.95 7.45 7.97
N THR A 87 12.47 7.72 6.76
CA THR A 87 11.48 6.87 6.09
C THR A 87 11.83 6.66 4.63
N ARG A 88 11.61 5.44 4.14
CA ARG A 88 11.55 5.14 2.70
C ARG A 88 10.20 4.51 2.39
N THR A 89 9.61 4.91 1.29
CA THR A 89 8.35 4.35 0.81
C THR A 89 8.51 3.76 -0.58
N SER A 90 7.71 2.75 -0.88
CA SER A 90 7.63 2.18 -2.22
C SER A 90 6.20 1.70 -2.47
N VAL A 91 5.58 2.24 -3.51
CA VAL A 91 4.26 1.79 -3.97
C VAL A 91 4.45 1.08 -5.29
N ARG A 92 4.07 -0.20 -5.35
CA ARG A 92 4.08 -1.02 -6.56
C ARG A 92 2.65 -1.30 -6.98
N MET A 93 2.35 -0.96 -8.20
CA MET A 93 1.08 -1.26 -8.86
C MET A 93 1.33 -2.31 -9.94
N ALA A 94 0.49 -3.32 -9.99
CA ALA A 94 0.50 -4.35 -11.03
C ALA A 94 -0.91 -4.46 -11.62
N SER A 95 -1.04 -4.29 -12.93
CA SER A 95 -2.29 -4.41 -13.67
C SER A 95 -1.99 -4.78 -15.11
N GLY A 96 -2.68 -5.78 -15.67
CA GLY A 96 -2.59 -6.14 -17.07
C GLY A 96 -1.17 -6.44 -17.58
N GLY A 97 -0.29 -7.01 -16.73
CA GLY A 97 1.10 -7.30 -17.09
C GLY A 97 2.06 -6.11 -16.92
N THR A 98 1.55 -4.90 -16.71
CA THR A 98 2.36 -3.70 -16.45
C THR A 98 2.65 -3.55 -14.96
N ARG A 99 3.91 -3.20 -14.65
CA ARG A 99 4.34 -2.90 -13.27
C ARG A 99 4.90 -1.50 -13.17
N VAL A 100 4.34 -0.71 -12.27
CA VAL A 100 4.82 0.64 -11.95
C VAL A 100 5.30 0.65 -10.52
N THR A 101 6.45 1.28 -10.27
CA THR A 101 6.99 1.43 -8.91
C THR A 101 7.31 2.91 -8.66
N VAL A 102 6.63 3.47 -7.69
CA VAL A 102 6.89 4.81 -7.16
C VAL A 102 7.72 4.67 -5.88
N ARG A 103 8.74 5.50 -5.68
CA ARG A 103 9.59 5.48 -4.50
C ARG A 103 9.62 6.83 -3.84
N GLY A 104 9.71 6.85 -2.50
CA GLY A 104 9.86 8.07 -1.73
C GLY A 104 10.90 7.91 -0.64
N ALA A 105 11.51 9.02 -0.23
CA ALA A 105 12.43 9.08 0.89
C ALA A 105 12.25 10.37 1.67
N GLY A 106 12.40 10.32 3.00
CA GLY A 106 12.20 11.48 3.84
C GLY A 106 12.32 11.21 5.32
N GLY A 107 11.55 11.93 6.12
CA GLY A 107 11.51 11.77 7.56
C GLY A 107 10.17 12.18 8.17
N PHE A 108 9.92 11.66 9.37
CA PHE A 108 8.69 11.88 10.11
C PHE A 108 8.98 12.24 11.57
N ASP A 109 8.27 13.25 12.08
CA ASP A 109 8.12 13.57 13.50
C ASP A 109 6.72 13.11 13.95
N TYR A 110 6.68 12.02 14.68
CA TYR A 110 5.44 11.37 15.11
C TYR A 110 4.72 12.17 16.20
N ALA A 111 5.46 12.85 17.07
CA ALA A 111 4.89 13.68 18.12
C ALA A 111 4.15 14.89 17.54
N ARG A 112 4.72 15.52 16.54
CA ARG A 112 4.09 16.63 15.82
C ARG A 112 3.12 16.17 14.73
N ARG A 113 3.17 14.87 14.37
CA ARG A 113 2.45 14.28 13.22
C ARG A 113 2.73 15.06 11.94
N THR A 114 4.01 15.30 11.69
CA THR A 114 4.51 16.00 10.49
C THR A 114 5.59 15.17 9.84
N GLY A 115 5.64 15.21 8.52
CA GLY A 115 6.67 14.53 7.75
C GLY A 115 6.89 15.19 6.41
N ARG A 116 8.07 14.96 5.83
CA ARG A 116 8.39 15.35 4.45
C ARG A 116 8.94 14.15 3.73
N ILE A 117 8.40 13.88 2.55
CA ILE A 117 8.84 12.80 1.64
C ILE A 117 9.02 13.40 0.25
N GLU A 118 10.14 13.10 -0.38
CA GLU A 118 10.38 13.35 -1.80
C GLU A 118 10.08 12.06 -2.57
N VAL A 119 9.13 12.14 -3.49
CA VAL A 119 8.64 11.02 -4.28
C VAL A 119 9.21 11.11 -5.69
N THR A 120 9.87 10.05 -6.12
CA THR A 120 10.38 9.89 -7.48
C THR A 120 9.41 9.04 -8.28
N LEU A 121 8.89 9.60 -9.37
CA LEU A 121 8.05 8.90 -10.32
C LEU A 121 8.91 8.07 -11.28
N PRO A 122 8.44 6.91 -11.75
CA PRO A 122 9.14 6.14 -12.76
C PRO A 122 9.21 6.91 -14.07
N ARG A 123 10.21 6.59 -14.89
CA ARG A 123 10.28 7.10 -16.27
C ARG A 123 9.06 6.64 -17.05
N GLY A 124 8.53 7.53 -17.89
CA GLY A 124 7.43 7.19 -18.77
C GLY A 124 7.79 6.07 -19.77
N PRO A 125 6.80 5.39 -20.36
CA PRO A 125 7.03 4.31 -21.35
C PRO A 125 7.86 4.74 -22.55
N SER A 126 7.83 6.02 -22.91
CA SER A 126 8.60 6.64 -24.01
C SER A 126 10.06 6.93 -23.66
N GLY A 127 10.56 6.54 -22.49
CA GLY A 127 11.90 6.88 -22.05
C GLY A 127 12.09 8.35 -21.67
N ALA A 128 11.01 9.15 -21.66
CA ALA A 128 11.04 10.53 -21.17
C ALA A 128 11.66 10.57 -19.78
N GLU A 129 12.52 11.57 -19.53
CA GLU A 129 13.16 11.72 -18.22
C GLU A 129 12.13 11.72 -17.10
N ALA A 130 12.50 11.12 -15.96
CA ALA A 130 11.70 11.23 -14.76
C ALA A 130 11.48 12.72 -14.47
N GLY A 131 10.22 13.13 -14.39
CA GLY A 131 9.89 14.51 -14.04
C GLY A 131 10.50 14.90 -12.70
N GLU A 132 10.47 16.20 -12.37
CA GLU A 132 10.93 16.67 -11.08
C GLU A 132 10.33 15.87 -9.92
N PRO A 133 11.11 15.57 -8.86
CA PRO A 133 10.59 14.87 -7.70
C PRO A 133 9.41 15.62 -7.11
N LEU A 134 8.36 14.86 -6.76
CA LEU A 134 7.19 15.39 -6.09
C LEU A 134 7.48 15.54 -4.60
N THR A 135 7.55 16.76 -4.09
CA THR A 135 7.67 16.98 -2.65
C THR A 135 6.30 16.88 -1.98
N GLN A 136 6.23 16.05 -0.96
CA GLN A 136 5.05 15.87 -0.12
C GLN A 136 5.36 16.27 1.31
N VAL A 137 4.50 17.09 1.92
CA VAL A 137 4.55 17.44 3.34
C VAL A 137 3.25 16.98 3.98
N PHE A 138 3.38 16.15 5.01
CA PHE A 138 2.27 15.62 5.79
C PHE A 138 2.12 16.44 7.07
N ARG A 139 0.90 16.78 7.42
CA ARG A 139 0.59 17.42 8.70
C ARG A 139 -0.82 17.10 9.16
N ARG A 140 -0.93 16.31 10.23
CA ARG A 140 -2.21 16.05 10.94
C ARG A 140 -3.37 15.69 10.00
N GLY A 141 -3.12 14.82 9.01
CA GLY A 141 -4.12 14.37 8.04
C GLY A 141 -4.24 15.25 6.79
N ALA A 142 -3.62 16.40 6.74
CA ALA A 142 -3.46 17.17 5.52
C ALA A 142 -2.18 16.78 4.79
N LEU A 143 -2.25 16.72 3.47
CA LEU A 143 -1.16 16.49 2.55
C LEU A 143 -0.95 17.73 1.70
N TYR A 144 0.28 18.24 1.68
CA TYR A 144 0.70 19.33 0.80
C TYR A 144 1.64 18.76 -0.25
N MET A 145 1.35 19.01 -1.51
CA MET A 145 2.14 18.49 -2.64
C MET A 145 2.64 19.65 -3.49
N LYS A 146 3.94 19.65 -3.80
CA LYS A 146 4.55 20.54 -4.77
C LYS A 146 4.82 19.77 -6.07
N ASN A 147 4.88 20.49 -7.18
CA ASN A 147 5.04 19.91 -8.53
C ASN A 147 3.92 18.92 -8.92
N ARG A 148 2.70 19.19 -8.49
CA ARG A 148 1.54 18.34 -8.79
C ARG A 148 0.29 19.16 -9.11
N GLY A 149 -0.43 18.71 -10.15
CA GLY A 149 -1.71 19.26 -10.59
C GLY A 149 -1.59 20.03 -11.91
N ALA A 150 -2.41 19.65 -12.89
CA ALA A 150 -2.51 20.39 -14.14
C ALA A 150 -2.99 21.83 -13.89
N GLY A 151 -2.29 22.81 -14.43
CA GLY A 151 -2.62 24.22 -14.26
C GLY A 151 -2.24 24.84 -12.92
N VAL A 152 -1.53 24.11 -12.05
CA VAL A 152 -0.99 24.66 -10.80
C VAL A 152 0.39 25.27 -11.08
N PRO A 153 0.62 26.58 -10.73
CA PRO A 153 1.94 27.19 -10.88
C PRO A 153 3.02 26.43 -10.09
N ALA A 154 4.23 26.35 -10.63
CA ALA A 154 5.33 25.55 -10.05
C ALA A 154 5.78 26.03 -8.65
N ASP A 155 5.55 27.30 -8.31
CA ASP A 155 5.82 27.87 -6.98
C ASP A 155 4.76 27.53 -5.92
N LYS A 156 3.60 27.02 -6.35
CA LYS A 156 2.46 26.75 -5.47
C LYS A 156 2.42 25.30 -4.99
N TRP A 157 1.75 25.12 -3.86
CA TRP A 157 1.47 23.83 -3.24
C TRP A 157 -0.02 23.53 -3.34
N VAL A 158 -0.35 22.30 -3.63
CA VAL A 158 -1.70 21.77 -3.54
C VAL A 158 -1.91 21.19 -2.14
N ARG A 159 -2.95 21.63 -1.44
CA ARG A 159 -3.34 21.05 -0.15
C ARG A 159 -4.54 20.13 -0.34
N VAL A 160 -4.44 18.91 0.18
CA VAL A 160 -5.50 17.91 0.14
C VAL A 160 -5.70 17.35 1.55
N GLU A 161 -6.93 17.16 1.97
CA GLU A 161 -7.22 16.34 3.16
C GLU A 161 -7.09 14.89 2.76
N ALA A 162 -6.22 14.13 3.44
CA ALA A 162 -5.97 12.73 3.09
C ALA A 162 -7.25 11.86 3.21
N ALA A 163 -8.12 12.18 4.17
CA ALA A 163 -9.41 11.51 4.32
C ALA A 163 -10.44 11.85 3.22
N ALA A 164 -10.18 12.85 2.38
CA ALA A 164 -10.99 13.16 1.21
C ALA A 164 -10.59 12.30 -0.01
N LEU A 165 -9.45 11.62 0.04
CA LEU A 165 -9.05 10.67 -0.99
C LEU A 165 -9.78 9.34 -0.76
N PRO A 166 -10.24 8.67 -1.84
CA PRO A 166 -11.00 7.42 -1.70
C PRO A 166 -10.26 6.32 -0.93
N ASP A 167 -8.94 6.28 -1.05
CA ASP A 167 -8.06 5.31 -0.37
C ASP A 167 -7.47 5.84 0.95
N GLY A 168 -7.93 6.98 1.45
CA GLY A 168 -7.39 7.61 2.65
C GLY A 168 -5.90 7.96 2.54
N ASN A 169 -5.36 8.07 1.33
CA ASN A 169 -3.94 8.26 1.02
C ASN A 169 -3.04 7.07 1.41
N LEU A 170 -3.56 5.86 1.39
CA LEU A 170 -2.73 4.67 1.62
C LEU A 170 -1.87 4.31 0.39
N VAL A 171 -2.29 4.76 -0.81
CA VAL A 171 -1.64 4.44 -2.09
C VAL A 171 -1.54 5.65 -3.02
N THR A 172 -2.61 6.45 -3.13
CA THR A 172 -2.83 7.44 -4.22
C THR A 172 -1.70 8.45 -4.40
N SER A 173 -1.10 8.96 -3.34
CA SER A 173 -0.04 9.97 -3.48
C SER A 173 1.35 9.38 -3.80
N GLY A 174 1.48 8.06 -3.81
CA GLY A 174 2.76 7.36 -4.02
C GLY A 174 3.63 7.27 -2.76
N ALA A 175 3.19 7.83 -1.64
CA ALA A 175 3.83 7.67 -0.34
C ALA A 175 2.76 7.62 0.76
N THR A 176 2.93 6.69 1.69
CA THR A 176 2.05 6.53 2.85
C THR A 176 2.70 7.15 4.08
N ASP A 177 1.92 7.87 4.89
CA ASP A 177 2.30 8.29 6.22
C ASP A 177 2.62 7.05 7.08
N PRO A 178 3.85 6.93 7.63
CA PRO A 178 4.25 5.78 8.44
C PRO A 178 3.36 5.54 9.64
N LEU A 179 2.82 6.60 10.25
CA LEU A 179 1.93 6.46 11.40
C LEU A 179 0.58 5.90 10.97
N THR A 180 0.02 6.36 9.85
CA THR A 180 -1.22 5.81 9.30
C THR A 180 -1.05 4.35 8.87
N ALA A 181 0.10 4.00 8.26
CA ALA A 181 0.45 2.61 7.94
C ALA A 181 0.51 1.73 9.19
N ALA A 182 1.05 2.24 10.30
CA ALA A 182 1.10 1.50 11.56
C ALA A 182 -0.27 1.46 12.28
N GLU A 183 -1.10 2.50 12.15
CA GLU A 183 -2.46 2.53 12.71
C GLU A 183 -3.38 1.49 12.04
N LEU A 184 -3.17 1.16 10.77
CA LEU A 184 -3.90 0.07 10.10
C LEU A 184 -3.69 -1.28 10.81
N LEU A 185 -2.51 -1.51 11.39
CA LEU A 185 -2.21 -2.75 12.11
C LEU A 185 -3.04 -2.92 13.39
N ARG A 186 -3.75 -1.90 13.88
CA ARG A 186 -4.68 -2.03 15.02
C ARG A 186 -5.86 -2.93 14.69
N GLY A 187 -6.22 -3.04 13.41
CA GLY A 187 -7.26 -3.95 12.91
C GLY A 187 -6.78 -5.37 12.66
N THR A 188 -5.56 -5.76 13.07
CA THR A 188 -5.05 -7.13 12.88
C THR A 188 -5.99 -8.14 13.53
N ASP A 189 -6.48 -9.07 12.74
CA ASP A 189 -7.31 -10.20 13.18
C ASP A 189 -6.54 -11.52 13.14
N GLU A 190 -5.74 -11.74 12.11
CA GLU A 190 -4.89 -12.90 11.95
C GLU A 190 -3.41 -12.52 11.96
N LEU A 191 -2.61 -13.27 12.69
CA LEU A 191 -1.17 -13.06 12.77
C LEU A 191 -0.42 -14.39 12.81
N ARG A 192 0.64 -14.47 12.01
CA ARG A 192 1.55 -15.61 11.99
C ARG A 192 3.01 -15.14 12.06
N TYR A 193 3.77 -15.72 12.95
CA TYR A 193 5.22 -15.55 12.97
C TYR A 193 5.85 -16.24 11.76
N VAL A 194 6.69 -15.52 11.03
CA VAL A 194 7.39 -16.03 9.84
C VAL A 194 8.82 -16.43 10.19
N GLY A 195 9.51 -15.63 11.00
CA GLY A 195 10.90 -15.90 11.38
C GLY A 195 11.61 -14.66 11.91
N ALA A 196 12.84 -14.86 12.35
CA ALA A 196 13.77 -13.79 12.68
C ALA A 196 14.59 -13.45 11.43
N GLU A 197 14.76 -12.18 11.17
CA GLU A 197 15.49 -11.65 10.02
C GLU A 197 16.43 -10.52 10.44
N SER A 198 17.31 -10.10 9.51
CA SER A 198 18.10 -8.87 9.65
C SER A 198 17.67 -7.86 8.59
N LEU A 199 17.21 -6.69 9.04
CA LEU A 199 16.83 -5.59 8.15
C LEU A 199 17.82 -4.44 8.33
N HIS A 200 18.67 -4.21 7.32
CA HIS A 200 19.76 -3.21 7.36
C HIS A 200 20.63 -3.31 8.62
N GLY A 201 21.01 -4.54 8.99
CA GLY A 201 21.85 -4.81 10.16
C GLY A 201 21.12 -4.81 11.51
N THR A 202 19.81 -4.60 11.51
CA THR A 202 18.99 -4.67 12.73
C THR A 202 18.22 -5.99 12.78
N ALA A 203 18.35 -6.74 13.89
CA ALA A 203 17.55 -7.93 14.13
C ALA A 203 16.07 -7.57 14.27
N VAL A 204 15.20 -8.25 13.53
CA VAL A 204 13.76 -8.04 13.53
C VAL A 204 13.02 -9.38 13.55
N ARG A 205 11.82 -9.36 14.08
CA ARG A 205 10.85 -10.46 13.97
C ARG A 205 9.87 -10.11 12.85
N HIS A 206 9.75 -11.02 11.89
CA HIS A 206 8.84 -10.91 10.78
C HIS A 206 7.53 -11.61 11.10
N TYR A 207 6.45 -10.88 10.95
CA TYR A 207 5.09 -11.38 11.06
C TYR A 207 4.31 -11.10 9.78
N ARG A 208 3.40 -12.01 9.44
CA ARG A 208 2.45 -11.87 8.35
C ARG A 208 1.03 -12.03 8.89
N GLY A 209 0.09 -11.27 8.33
CA GLY A 209 -1.28 -11.33 8.79
C GLY A 209 -2.25 -10.60 7.89
N THR A 210 -3.47 -10.51 8.36
CA THR A 210 -4.54 -9.69 7.81
C THR A 210 -5.00 -8.65 8.82
N ALA A 211 -5.42 -7.50 8.33
CA ALA A 211 -6.00 -6.43 9.13
C ALA A 211 -7.31 -5.97 8.49
N ASP A 212 -8.34 -5.85 9.29
CA ASP A 212 -9.63 -5.31 8.91
C ASP A 212 -9.59 -3.78 8.96
N LEU A 213 -9.92 -3.13 7.82
CA LEU A 213 -9.90 -1.67 7.68
C LEU A 213 -10.91 -0.97 8.59
N ASP A 214 -12.10 -1.53 8.73
CA ASP A 214 -13.14 -0.96 9.59
C ASP A 214 -12.76 -1.07 11.07
N ALA A 215 -12.23 -2.22 11.50
CA ALA A 215 -11.72 -2.39 12.85
C ALA A 215 -10.55 -1.44 13.14
N ALA A 216 -9.64 -1.29 12.17
CA ALA A 216 -8.56 -0.31 12.25
C ALA A 216 -9.10 1.12 12.37
N ALA A 217 -10.06 1.51 11.53
CA ALA A 217 -10.68 2.83 11.56
C ALA A 217 -11.36 3.13 12.91
N ARG A 218 -12.06 2.13 13.50
CA ARG A 218 -12.69 2.30 14.81
C ARG A 218 -11.69 2.51 15.94
N THR A 219 -10.53 1.88 15.87
CA THR A 219 -9.52 1.87 16.94
C THR A 219 -8.37 2.85 16.72
N ALA A 220 -8.19 3.34 15.50
CA ALA A 220 -7.13 4.29 15.14
C ALA A 220 -7.24 5.62 15.89
N LYS A 221 -6.09 6.24 16.10
CA LYS A 221 -5.96 7.51 16.81
C LYS A 221 -5.78 8.70 15.86
N GLY A 222 -6.36 9.84 16.26
CA GLY A 222 -6.19 11.10 15.56
C GLY A 222 -6.66 11.06 14.10
N PRO A 223 -5.94 11.72 13.15
CA PRO A 223 -6.35 11.84 11.76
C PRO A 223 -6.44 10.50 11.01
N ALA A 224 -5.65 9.50 11.41
CA ALA A 224 -5.64 8.18 10.79
C ALA A 224 -7.02 7.50 10.83
N ARG A 225 -7.85 7.79 11.85
CA ARG A 225 -9.22 7.28 11.91
C ARG A 225 -10.03 7.63 10.67
N ALA A 226 -10.06 8.91 10.30
CA ALA A 226 -10.81 9.37 9.14
C ALA A 226 -10.21 8.85 7.82
N GLN A 227 -8.88 8.74 7.74
CA GLN A 227 -8.18 8.19 6.58
C GLN A 227 -8.52 6.70 6.38
N LEU A 228 -8.43 5.88 7.43
CA LEU A 228 -8.76 4.46 7.36
C LEU A 228 -10.25 4.23 7.10
N ALA A 229 -11.13 5.07 7.63
CA ALA A 229 -12.56 5.02 7.30
C ALA A 229 -12.85 5.40 5.84
N ALA A 230 -12.07 6.29 5.22
CA ALA A 230 -12.16 6.54 3.78
C ALA A 230 -11.66 5.33 2.98
N ALA A 231 -10.54 4.75 3.38
CA ALA A 231 -9.97 3.55 2.77
C ALA A 231 -10.95 2.36 2.80
N ALA A 232 -11.61 2.11 3.94
CA ALA A 232 -12.60 1.04 4.08
C ALA A 232 -13.77 1.16 3.09
N ARG A 233 -14.12 2.38 2.69
CA ARG A 233 -15.15 2.61 1.66
C ARG A 233 -14.63 2.56 0.23
N GLY A 234 -13.34 2.76 0.03
CA GLY A 234 -12.74 2.93 -1.29
C GLY A 234 -12.07 1.68 -1.86
N PHE A 235 -11.72 0.71 -1.03
CA PHE A 235 -11.19 -0.58 -1.49
C PHE A 235 -12.30 -1.61 -1.69
N ALA A 236 -12.03 -2.61 -2.54
CA ALA A 236 -13.00 -3.65 -2.87
C ALA A 236 -13.25 -4.67 -1.73
N GLY A 237 -12.52 -4.55 -0.63
CA GLY A 237 -12.68 -5.43 0.54
C GLY A 237 -12.00 -4.83 1.75
N ASP A 238 -12.48 -5.22 2.93
CA ASP A 238 -12.00 -4.67 4.21
C ASP A 238 -10.73 -5.34 4.71
N ALA A 239 -10.43 -6.55 4.23
CA ALA A 239 -9.25 -7.32 4.65
C ALA A 239 -7.99 -6.92 3.86
N VAL A 240 -7.00 -6.40 4.56
CA VAL A 240 -5.69 -6.00 4.00
C VAL A 240 -4.62 -6.96 4.49
N SER A 241 -4.01 -7.71 3.56
CA SER A 241 -2.85 -8.55 3.88
C SER A 241 -1.63 -7.69 4.17
N PHE A 242 -0.86 -8.05 5.19
CA PHE A 242 0.37 -7.34 5.52
C PHE A 242 1.54 -8.26 5.88
N ASP A 243 2.74 -7.69 5.74
CA ASP A 243 3.98 -8.16 6.36
C ASP A 243 4.51 -7.04 7.26
N VAL A 244 4.87 -7.35 8.51
CA VAL A 244 5.45 -6.39 9.44
C VAL A 244 6.71 -6.93 10.09
N PHE A 245 7.72 -6.07 10.22
CA PHE A 245 9.04 -6.38 10.76
C PHE A 245 9.29 -5.51 12.00
N ILE A 246 9.36 -6.14 13.17
CA ILE A 246 9.41 -5.46 14.46
C ILE A 246 10.75 -5.72 15.14
N ASP A 247 11.43 -4.66 15.59
CA ASP A 247 12.70 -4.77 16.31
C ASP A 247 12.53 -5.13 17.80
N GLY A 248 13.65 -5.33 18.50
CA GLY A 248 13.65 -5.67 19.92
C GLY A 248 13.05 -4.61 20.85
N GLN A 249 12.79 -3.39 20.36
CA GLN A 249 12.11 -2.30 21.07
C GLN A 249 10.63 -2.19 20.69
N ALA A 250 10.08 -3.22 20.06
CA ALA A 250 8.71 -3.28 19.53
C ALA A 250 8.37 -2.19 18.49
N ARG A 251 9.40 -1.58 17.85
CA ARG A 251 9.18 -0.58 16.80
C ARG A 251 9.05 -1.28 15.44
N PRO A 252 8.06 -0.94 14.62
CA PRO A 252 8.01 -1.40 13.24
C PRO A 252 9.16 -0.78 12.46
N ARG A 253 9.96 -1.61 11.80
CA ARG A 253 11.08 -1.22 10.93
C ARG A 253 10.66 -1.23 9.47
N LYS A 254 9.68 -2.08 9.15
CA LYS A 254 9.08 -2.17 7.83
C LYS A 254 7.65 -2.66 7.98
N VAL A 255 6.76 -2.03 7.24
CA VAL A 255 5.37 -2.46 7.08
C VAL A 255 5.09 -2.51 5.59
N GLN A 256 4.50 -3.61 5.13
CA GLN A 256 4.08 -3.79 3.76
C GLN A 256 2.62 -4.21 3.75
N HIS A 257 1.78 -3.42 3.10
CA HIS A 257 0.36 -3.72 2.89
C HIS A 257 0.11 -4.08 1.43
N ARG A 258 -0.85 -4.98 1.19
CA ARG A 258 -1.35 -5.33 -0.15
C ARG A 258 -2.83 -5.01 -0.22
N PHE A 259 -3.17 -4.14 -1.15
CA PHE A 259 -4.53 -3.71 -1.44
C PHE A 259 -4.98 -4.29 -2.77
N THR A 260 -6.26 -4.67 -2.85
CA THR A 260 -6.89 -5.12 -4.08
C THR A 260 -7.96 -4.10 -4.48
N PHE A 261 -7.90 -3.63 -5.72
CA PHE A 261 -8.93 -2.77 -6.30
C PHE A 261 -9.81 -3.65 -7.20
N GLY A 262 -11.11 -3.68 -6.93
CA GLY A 262 -12.07 -4.36 -7.79
C GLY A 262 -12.19 -3.64 -9.14
N THR A 263 -12.22 -4.38 -10.22
CA THR A 263 -12.46 -3.85 -11.58
C THR A 263 -13.93 -3.54 -11.87
N GLY A 264 -14.80 -3.56 -10.86
CA GLY A 264 -16.24 -3.43 -10.95
C GLY A 264 -16.87 -2.27 -10.15
N ALA A 265 -16.11 -1.25 -9.78
CA ALA A 265 -16.75 -0.06 -9.22
C ALA A 265 -17.23 0.84 -10.36
N ASP A 266 -18.51 0.79 -10.63
CA ASP A 266 -19.28 1.77 -11.38
C ASP A 266 -18.81 3.18 -11.00
N ALA A 267 -18.02 3.80 -11.88
CA ALA A 267 -17.95 5.24 -11.94
C ALA A 267 -19.37 5.69 -12.33
N GLY A 268 -20.18 6.04 -11.33
CA GLY A 268 -21.54 6.45 -11.50
C GLY A 268 -21.67 7.52 -12.56
N THR A 269 -22.06 7.09 -13.76
CA THR A 269 -22.68 7.95 -14.75
C THR A 269 -24.18 7.85 -14.51
N GLU A 270 -24.67 8.59 -13.53
CA GLU A 270 -26.08 8.96 -13.52
C GLU A 270 -26.30 10.03 -14.57
N GLY A 271 -26.54 9.57 -15.80
CA GLY A 271 -27.07 10.35 -16.88
C GLY A 271 -28.41 9.76 -17.27
N GLY A 272 -29.50 10.29 -16.70
CA GLY A 272 -30.84 9.94 -17.11
C GLY A 272 -31.06 10.23 -18.59
N SER A 273 -31.57 9.25 -19.31
CA SER A 273 -32.35 9.49 -20.53
C SER A 273 -33.47 8.45 -20.63
N SER A 274 -34.65 8.91 -20.33
CA SER A 274 -35.90 8.29 -20.78
C SER A 274 -36.03 8.47 -22.29
N GLY A 275 -36.33 7.42 -23.05
CA GLY A 275 -36.67 7.55 -24.49
C GLY A 275 -36.89 6.22 -25.17
N THR A 276 -38.12 5.72 -25.09
CA THR A 276 -38.96 4.98 -26.09
C THR A 276 -38.28 4.14 -27.21
N ASP A 277 -38.73 2.89 -27.22
CA ASP A 277 -39.09 1.99 -28.32
C ASP A 277 -38.57 2.29 -29.74
N ASP A 278 -37.88 1.32 -30.36
CA ASP A 278 -38.39 0.71 -31.62
C ASP A 278 -37.68 -0.61 -31.96
N SER A 279 -38.46 -1.46 -32.54
CA SER A 279 -38.18 -2.85 -32.96
C SER A 279 -37.34 -2.93 -34.23
N GLY A 280 -36.44 -3.92 -34.32
CA GLY A 280 -35.83 -4.20 -35.67
C GLY A 280 -34.65 -5.17 -35.68
N ARG A 281 -34.90 -6.43 -35.61
CA ARG A 281 -34.41 -7.56 -36.49
C ARG A 281 -32.98 -7.55 -37.02
N GLY A 282 -32.18 -8.55 -36.63
CA GLY A 282 -31.45 -9.46 -37.52
C GLY A 282 -29.99 -9.10 -37.84
N GLY A 283 -29.07 -9.98 -37.50
CA GLY A 283 -27.73 -10.01 -38.04
C GLY A 283 -26.75 -10.84 -37.23
N ALA A 284 -26.62 -12.12 -37.60
CA ALA A 284 -25.58 -13.01 -37.10
C ALA A 284 -24.20 -12.59 -37.67
N GLY A 285 -23.16 -12.65 -36.82
CA GLY A 285 -21.77 -12.49 -37.27
C GLY A 285 -20.83 -12.62 -36.11
N GLY A 286 -20.20 -13.79 -35.95
CA GLY A 286 -19.32 -14.21 -34.89
C GLY A 286 -18.02 -13.40 -34.75
N GLY A 287 -17.40 -13.59 -33.64
CA GLY A 287 -16.07 -13.08 -33.31
C GLY A 287 -15.88 -13.11 -31.83
N GLY A 288 -15.62 -14.31 -31.27
CA GLY A 288 -15.33 -14.47 -29.85
C GLY A 288 -14.06 -13.73 -29.45
N GLY A 289 -14.20 -12.80 -28.59
CA GLY A 289 -13.16 -12.29 -27.72
C GLY A 289 -13.63 -12.50 -26.30
N ALA A 290 -13.38 -13.69 -25.73
CA ALA A 290 -13.53 -13.89 -24.32
C ALA A 290 -12.49 -13.02 -23.61
N GLY A 291 -12.87 -11.77 -23.31
CA GLY A 291 -12.23 -10.99 -22.28
C GLY A 291 -12.47 -11.75 -20.99
N GLY A 292 -11.43 -12.44 -20.48
CA GLY A 292 -11.46 -13.02 -19.15
C GLY A 292 -11.80 -11.94 -18.12
N PRO A 293 -12.33 -12.31 -16.95
CA PRO A 293 -12.69 -11.38 -15.89
C PRO A 293 -11.49 -10.48 -15.64
N GLY A 294 -11.71 -9.18 -15.71
CA GLY A 294 -10.68 -8.15 -15.57
C GLY A 294 -9.87 -8.45 -14.32
N ALA A 295 -8.55 -8.66 -14.51
CA ALA A 295 -7.67 -9.00 -13.40
C ALA A 295 -7.67 -7.85 -12.39
N ASP A 296 -8.06 -8.14 -11.15
CA ASP A 296 -8.01 -7.19 -10.06
C ASP A 296 -6.63 -6.54 -9.99
N ALA A 297 -6.61 -5.21 -9.89
CA ALA A 297 -5.37 -4.48 -9.75
C ALA A 297 -4.85 -4.62 -8.31
N THR A 298 -3.66 -5.17 -8.16
CA THR A 298 -3.01 -5.29 -6.86
C THR A 298 -1.98 -4.19 -6.67
N VAL A 299 -2.08 -3.51 -5.51
CA VAL A 299 -1.12 -2.49 -5.10
C VAL A 299 -0.44 -2.90 -3.82
N THR A 300 0.88 -2.88 -3.82
CA THR A 300 1.71 -3.13 -2.65
C THR A 300 2.34 -1.83 -2.20
N SER A 301 1.96 -1.37 -1.00
CA SER A 301 2.58 -0.22 -0.32
C SER A 301 3.58 -0.73 0.72
N THR A 302 4.80 -0.24 0.68
CA THR A 302 5.87 -0.58 1.64
C THR A 302 6.39 0.69 2.27
N THR A 303 6.48 0.69 3.59
CA THR A 303 7.06 1.79 4.38
C THR A 303 8.15 1.22 5.28
N GLU A 304 9.36 1.73 5.16
CA GLU A 304 10.51 1.40 6.01
C GLU A 304 10.84 2.57 6.91
N MET A 305 11.09 2.31 8.20
CA MET A 305 11.43 3.28 9.22
C MET A 305 12.78 2.94 9.84
N PHE A 306 13.68 3.91 9.87
CA PHE A 306 15.05 3.74 10.37
C PHE A 306 15.59 5.07 10.93
N GLY A 307 16.78 5.04 11.55
CA GLY A 307 17.36 6.26 12.12
C GLY A 307 16.43 6.92 13.14
N PHE A 308 15.81 6.13 14.01
CA PHE A 308 14.93 6.63 15.05
C PHE A 308 15.64 7.59 15.97
N GLY A 309 14.95 8.68 16.37
CA GLY A 309 15.52 9.76 17.17
C GLY A 309 16.34 10.78 16.37
N ALA A 310 16.60 10.55 15.07
CA ALA A 310 17.30 11.53 14.25
C ALA A 310 16.46 12.80 14.08
N PRO A 311 17.08 14.00 14.10
CA PRO A 311 16.35 15.24 13.87
C PRO A 311 15.62 15.22 12.52
N VAL A 312 14.36 15.65 12.53
CA VAL A 312 13.52 15.80 11.34
C VAL A 312 12.99 17.23 11.34
N ASP A 313 13.41 17.99 10.34
CA ASP A 313 12.90 19.34 10.12
C ASP A 313 11.89 19.32 8.97
N VAL A 314 10.69 19.84 9.24
CA VAL A 314 9.59 19.91 8.28
C VAL A 314 9.05 21.32 8.24
N ALA A 315 9.49 22.06 7.22
CA ALA A 315 8.92 23.37 6.92
C ALA A 315 7.57 23.18 6.21
N LEU A 316 6.54 23.84 6.72
CA LEU A 316 5.23 23.89 6.07
C LEU A 316 5.20 25.01 5.03
N PRO A 317 4.47 24.86 3.91
CA PRO A 317 4.24 25.95 3.00
C PRO A 317 3.46 27.09 3.69
N SER A 318 3.86 28.33 3.46
CA SER A 318 3.10 29.49 3.91
C SER A 318 1.77 29.57 3.15
N ALA A 319 0.77 30.25 3.74
CA ALA A 319 -0.56 30.34 3.16
C ALA A 319 -0.58 30.93 1.75
N GLU A 320 0.29 31.88 1.48
CA GLU A 320 0.46 32.52 0.17
C GLU A 320 0.97 31.59 -0.92
N HIS A 321 1.70 30.53 -0.54
CA HIS A 321 2.17 29.47 -1.47
C HIS A 321 1.16 28.36 -1.66
N ILE A 322 0.00 28.36 -1.00
CA ILE A 322 -1.04 27.35 -1.22
C ILE A 322 -1.92 27.79 -2.37
N TYR A 323 -2.08 26.92 -3.37
CA TYR A 323 -2.96 27.13 -4.50
C TYR A 323 -4.42 27.07 -4.07
N THR A 324 -5.17 28.14 -4.36
CA THR A 324 -6.59 28.25 -4.03
C THR A 324 -7.50 28.17 -5.26
N GLY A 325 -6.92 28.01 -6.45
CA GLY A 325 -7.66 27.87 -7.70
C GLY A 325 -8.23 26.45 -7.89
N ARG A 326 -8.98 26.28 -8.98
CA ARG A 326 -9.46 24.95 -9.38
C ARG A 326 -8.33 24.18 -10.03
N ILE A 327 -8.15 22.94 -9.60
CA ILE A 327 -7.24 22.00 -10.28
C ILE A 327 -8.03 21.44 -11.46
N ALA A 328 -7.48 21.57 -12.68
CA ALA A 328 -8.08 20.94 -13.84
C ALA A 328 -8.04 19.41 -13.63
N THR A 329 -9.18 18.75 -13.78
CA THR A 329 -9.26 17.29 -13.86
C THR A 329 -8.75 16.90 -15.25
N PRO A 330 -7.82 15.95 -15.38
CA PRO A 330 -7.33 15.49 -16.68
C PRO A 330 -8.41 14.78 -17.49
#